data_109ab55297d3e393efb0aa439ac92b16
#
_entry.id   109ab55297d3e393efb0aa439ac92b16
#
_cell.length_a   1.000
_cell.length_b   1.000
_cell.length_c   1.000
_cell.angle_alpha   90.00
_cell.angle_beta   90.00
_cell.angle_gamma   90.00
#
_symmetry.space_group_name_H-M   'P 1'
#
loop_
_entity.id
_entity.type
_entity.pdbx_description
1 polymer ?
#
loop_
_entity_poly.entity_id
_entity_poly.type
_entity_poly.pdbx_seq_one_letter_code
_entity_poly.pdbx_strand_id
1 'polypeptide(L)'
;MRKLILAAASIAAWAVAGSASAQSPIVIKFSHVVASDTPKGKAADKFKELAEKYTNGKVKVEVYPNSTLYKDKEELEALQLGAVQMLAPSNSKFGPIGIKEFEVFDLPYILPDLKTLRKVTGGPLGGRLLKLLDSKGMTGLAYWDNGFKQMSANKKLIAPADYKGLKFRIQSSKVLEAQFRTLGAIPQVMAFSEVYQALQTGVVDGQENTWSNIYTQKMHEVQKYITTTNHGYIGYVVVVNKKFWDGLPADIRDELSKAMKEATEFGNSQSARENDDALEAIKKTGKSQILTLTPEQDEAMRKAMMPVYKEVASRVGQPLIDEFLKETGRSPIN
;
A
#
# COMPACT_ATOMS: atom_id res chain seq x y z
N MET A 1 -41.74 -58.20 65.97
CA MET A 1 -41.02 -56.92 65.98
C MET A 1 -40.43 -56.71 64.62
N ARG A 2 -41.13 -56.00 63.79
CA ARG A 2 -40.71 -55.70 62.39
C ARG A 2 -40.10 -54.31 62.40
N LYS A 3 -38.83 -54.24 61.99
CA LYS A 3 -38.10 -52.97 61.73
C LYS A 3 -38.28 -52.59 60.27
N LEU A 4 -38.99 -51.50 60.00
CA LEU A 4 -39.01 -50.83 58.69
C LEU A 4 -37.69 -50.12 58.45
N ILE A 5 -37.05 -50.40 57.35
CA ILE A 5 -35.95 -49.62 56.84
C ILE A 5 -36.49 -48.72 55.72
N LEU A 6 -36.50 -47.40 55.94
CA LEU A 6 -36.77 -46.41 54.93
C LEU A 6 -35.49 -46.18 54.09
N ALA A 7 -35.57 -46.51 52.83
CA ALA A 7 -34.53 -46.16 51.88
C ALA A 7 -34.80 -44.76 51.30
N ALA A 8 -33.95 -43.77 51.61
CA ALA A 8 -33.97 -42.45 51.01
C ALA A 8 -33.23 -42.50 49.66
N ALA A 9 -34.00 -42.34 48.57
CA ALA A 9 -33.43 -42.19 47.23
C ALA A 9 -32.95 -40.75 47.02
N SER A 10 -31.66 -40.54 47.03
CA SER A 10 -31.01 -39.23 46.67
C SER A 10 -30.94 -39.14 45.16
N ILE A 11 -31.73 -38.31 44.55
CA ILE A 11 -31.64 -37.94 43.13
C ILE A 11 -30.50 -36.91 42.99
N ALA A 12 -29.32 -37.36 42.52
CA ALA A 12 -28.26 -36.48 42.11
C ALA A 12 -28.58 -35.90 40.73
N ALA A 13 -29.03 -34.65 40.70
CA ALA A 13 -29.16 -33.88 39.46
C ALA A 13 -27.75 -33.54 38.95
N TRP A 14 -27.28 -34.23 37.94
CA TRP A 14 -26.07 -33.86 37.21
C TRP A 14 -26.40 -32.63 36.37
N ALA A 15 -25.96 -31.45 36.82
CA ALA A 15 -25.89 -30.25 36.01
C ALA A 15 -24.82 -30.49 34.95
N VAL A 16 -25.21 -30.85 33.75
CA VAL A 16 -24.34 -30.80 32.55
C VAL A 16 -24.11 -29.35 32.27
N ALA A 17 -23.07 -28.78 32.90
CA ALA A 17 -22.49 -27.52 32.48
C ALA A 17 -21.87 -27.77 31.08
N GLY A 18 -22.64 -27.45 30.05
CA GLY A 18 -22.13 -27.42 28.69
C GLY A 18 -20.94 -26.49 28.65
N SER A 19 -19.74 -27.06 28.65
CA SER A 19 -18.54 -26.32 28.33
C SER A 19 -18.75 -25.77 26.93
N ALA A 20 -19.13 -24.49 26.83
CA ALA A 20 -19.06 -23.78 25.57
C ALA A 20 -17.59 -23.89 25.13
N SER A 21 -17.32 -24.81 24.21
CA SER A 21 -16.00 -24.93 23.57
C SER A 21 -15.73 -23.55 22.96
N ALA A 22 -14.89 -22.76 23.60
CA ALA A 22 -14.47 -21.48 23.04
C ALA A 22 -13.77 -21.82 21.73
N GLN A 23 -14.46 -21.59 20.62
CA GLN A 23 -13.90 -21.79 19.30
C GLN A 23 -12.66 -20.92 19.19
N SER A 24 -11.51 -21.50 18.81
CA SER A 24 -10.27 -20.75 18.62
C SER A 24 -10.54 -19.59 17.66
N PRO A 25 -9.98 -18.39 17.94
CA PRO A 25 -10.22 -17.24 17.09
C PRO A 25 -9.71 -17.48 15.67
N ILE A 26 -10.40 -16.93 14.70
CA ILE A 26 -9.95 -16.88 13.31
C ILE A 26 -8.73 -15.93 13.26
N VAL A 27 -7.58 -16.43 12.84
CA VAL A 27 -6.36 -15.64 12.76
C VAL A 27 -6.21 -15.02 11.38
N ILE A 28 -6.03 -13.70 11.33
CA ILE A 28 -5.70 -12.94 10.13
C ILE A 28 -4.26 -12.46 10.25
N LYS A 29 -3.35 -13.04 9.48
CA LYS A 29 -2.00 -12.50 9.33
C LYS A 29 -2.06 -11.38 8.30
N PHE A 30 -1.77 -10.15 8.73
CA PHE A 30 -1.73 -8.95 7.91
C PHE A 30 -0.29 -8.47 7.78
N SER A 31 0.34 -8.73 6.63
CA SER A 31 1.73 -8.33 6.36
C SER A 31 1.79 -7.03 5.56
N HIS A 32 2.78 -6.20 5.85
CA HIS A 32 3.11 -5.03 5.04
C HIS A 32 4.59 -4.65 5.14
N VAL A 33 5.08 -3.86 4.18
CA VAL A 33 6.52 -3.63 4.00
C VAL A 33 7.04 -2.32 4.59
N VAL A 34 6.17 -1.47 5.12
CA VAL A 34 6.55 -0.17 5.70
C VAL A 34 6.57 -0.21 7.23
N ALA A 35 7.13 0.83 7.84
CA ALA A 35 7.14 0.97 9.30
C ALA A 35 5.72 1.19 9.88
N SER A 36 5.51 0.81 11.14
CA SER A 36 4.21 0.94 11.82
C SER A 36 3.78 2.39 12.00
N ASP A 37 4.70 3.33 12.07
CA ASP A 37 4.47 4.76 12.22
C ASP A 37 4.15 5.49 10.90
N THR A 38 4.06 4.78 9.78
CA THR A 38 3.57 5.32 8.50
C THR A 38 2.04 5.34 8.43
N PRO A 39 1.43 6.11 7.49
CA PRO A 39 -0.03 6.08 7.30
C PRO A 39 -0.60 4.67 7.14
N LYS A 40 0.05 3.82 6.33
CA LYS A 40 -0.34 2.42 6.14
C LYS A 40 -0.19 1.58 7.41
N GLY A 41 0.92 1.73 8.14
CA GLY A 41 1.14 1.00 9.38
C GLY A 41 0.07 1.33 10.42
N LYS A 42 -0.21 2.61 10.63
CA LYS A 42 -1.27 3.08 11.53
C LYS A 42 -2.67 2.60 11.12
N ALA A 43 -2.95 2.56 9.80
CA ALA A 43 -4.22 2.03 9.30
C ALA A 43 -4.35 0.51 9.55
N ALA A 44 -3.26 -0.25 9.41
CA ALA A 44 -3.25 -1.68 9.70
C ALA A 44 -3.47 -1.97 11.19
N ASP A 45 -2.84 -1.20 12.08
CA ASP A 45 -3.04 -1.30 13.53
C ASP A 45 -4.47 -0.89 13.92
N LYS A 46 -5.03 0.14 13.26
CA LYS A 46 -6.43 0.53 13.47
C LYS A 46 -7.41 -0.54 13.00
N PHE A 47 -7.14 -1.18 11.87
CA PHE A 47 -7.94 -2.31 11.41
C PHE A 47 -7.90 -3.46 12.41
N LYS A 48 -6.72 -3.82 12.95
CA LYS A 48 -6.58 -4.83 14.00
C LYS A 48 -7.47 -4.51 15.20
N GLU A 49 -7.34 -3.28 15.74
CA GLU A 49 -8.14 -2.82 16.91
C GLU A 49 -9.64 -2.99 16.67
N LEU A 50 -10.12 -2.51 15.52
CA LEU A 50 -11.55 -2.51 15.18
C LEU A 50 -12.06 -3.91 14.85
N ALA A 51 -11.30 -4.71 14.11
CA ALA A 51 -11.65 -6.08 13.76
C ALA A 51 -11.81 -6.97 15.00
N GLU A 52 -10.86 -6.92 15.92
CA GLU A 52 -10.91 -7.67 17.18
C GLU A 52 -12.09 -7.20 18.06
N LYS A 53 -12.33 -5.88 18.12
CA LYS A 53 -13.43 -5.28 18.88
C LYS A 53 -14.80 -5.68 18.31
N TYR A 54 -15.03 -5.52 17.02
CA TYR A 54 -16.35 -5.72 16.40
C TYR A 54 -16.72 -7.20 16.34
N THR A 55 -15.75 -8.08 16.19
CA THR A 55 -15.97 -9.53 16.23
C THR A 55 -16.03 -10.09 17.66
N ASN A 56 -15.97 -9.25 18.72
CA ASN A 56 -15.91 -9.69 20.11
C ASN A 56 -14.82 -10.75 20.36
N GLY A 57 -13.64 -10.57 19.74
CA GLY A 57 -12.50 -11.47 19.87
C GLY A 57 -12.60 -12.79 19.08
N LYS A 58 -13.65 -12.99 18.27
CA LYS A 58 -13.75 -14.15 17.37
C LYS A 58 -12.69 -14.11 16.25
N VAL A 59 -12.19 -12.92 15.93
CA VAL A 59 -11.06 -12.72 15.02
C VAL A 59 -9.89 -12.14 15.78
N LYS A 60 -8.68 -12.62 15.47
CA LYS A 60 -7.41 -12.07 15.92
C LYS A 60 -6.60 -11.62 14.70
N VAL A 61 -6.15 -10.36 14.69
CA VAL A 61 -5.33 -9.81 13.62
C VAL A 61 -3.87 -9.70 14.09
N GLU A 62 -2.98 -10.34 13.37
CA GLU A 62 -1.53 -10.29 13.61
C GLU A 62 -0.90 -9.42 12.52
N VAL A 63 -0.47 -8.20 12.87
CA VAL A 63 0.17 -7.27 11.95
C VAL A 63 1.67 -7.51 11.91
N TYR A 64 2.23 -7.65 10.71
CA TYR A 64 3.64 -7.89 10.44
C TYR A 64 4.21 -6.75 9.59
N PRO A 65 4.75 -5.68 10.21
CA PRO A 65 5.31 -4.52 9.51
C PRO A 65 6.74 -4.77 9.01
N ASN A 66 7.31 -3.78 8.28
CA ASN A 66 8.73 -3.73 7.88
C ASN A 66 9.21 -4.98 7.12
N SER A 67 8.38 -5.62 6.31
CA SER A 67 8.73 -6.85 5.58
C SER A 67 9.16 -8.01 6.49
N THR A 68 8.72 -8.02 7.76
CA THR A 68 9.12 -9.05 8.75
C THR A 68 8.58 -10.44 8.41
N LEU A 69 7.50 -10.53 7.64
CA LEU A 69 6.94 -11.80 7.20
C LEU A 69 7.26 -12.08 5.73
N TYR A 70 6.99 -11.11 4.83
CA TYR A 70 7.27 -11.19 3.40
C TYR A 70 7.79 -9.87 2.86
N LYS A 71 8.74 -9.94 1.91
CA LYS A 71 9.18 -8.79 1.12
C LYS A 71 8.13 -8.47 0.04
N ASP A 72 8.13 -7.24 -0.47
CA ASP A 72 7.18 -6.75 -1.47
C ASP A 72 7.26 -7.42 -2.85
N LYS A 73 8.27 -8.25 -3.10
CA LYS A 73 8.36 -9.10 -4.29
C LYS A 73 7.64 -10.45 -4.15
N GLU A 74 7.41 -10.90 -2.92
CA GLU A 74 6.94 -12.26 -2.59
C GLU A 74 5.55 -12.25 -1.96
N GLU A 75 5.14 -11.11 -1.37
CA GLU A 75 3.93 -11.02 -0.54
C GLU A 75 2.65 -11.40 -1.29
N LEU A 76 2.51 -11.02 -2.57
CA LEU A 76 1.31 -11.34 -3.35
C LEU A 76 1.19 -12.83 -3.66
N GLU A 77 2.30 -13.51 -3.96
CA GLU A 77 2.32 -14.95 -4.14
C GLU A 77 1.98 -15.68 -2.83
N ALA A 78 2.54 -15.22 -1.71
CA ALA A 78 2.22 -15.76 -0.38
C ALA A 78 0.73 -15.61 -0.04
N LEU A 79 0.11 -14.48 -0.42
CA LEU A 79 -1.34 -14.27 -0.27
C LEU A 79 -2.14 -15.25 -1.13
N GLN A 80 -1.78 -15.41 -2.40
CA GLN A 80 -2.47 -16.31 -3.32
C GLN A 80 -2.42 -17.77 -2.84
N LEU A 81 -1.28 -18.17 -2.28
CA LEU A 81 -1.10 -19.51 -1.67
C LEU A 81 -1.80 -19.66 -0.30
N GLY A 82 -2.31 -18.57 0.28
CA GLY A 82 -2.97 -18.57 1.59
C GLY A 82 -2.02 -18.62 2.79
N ALA A 83 -0.72 -18.42 2.59
CA ALA A 83 0.28 -18.36 3.67
C ALA A 83 0.13 -17.09 4.54
N VAL A 84 -0.45 -16.05 3.99
CA VAL A 84 -0.89 -14.83 4.66
C VAL A 84 -2.30 -14.50 4.20
N GLN A 85 -3.14 -13.92 5.09
CA GLN A 85 -4.55 -13.66 4.80
C GLN A 85 -4.77 -12.29 4.18
N MET A 86 -4.02 -11.27 4.62
CA MET A 86 -4.20 -9.88 4.17
C MET A 86 -2.86 -9.20 3.90
N LEU A 87 -2.88 -8.31 2.90
CA LEU A 87 -1.77 -7.43 2.51
C LEU A 87 -2.29 -6.04 2.16
N ALA A 88 -1.38 -5.08 2.10
CA ALA A 88 -1.61 -3.76 1.53
C ALA A 88 -0.45 -3.38 0.58
N PRO A 89 -0.27 -4.08 -0.57
CA PRO A 89 0.75 -3.76 -1.55
C PRO A 89 0.47 -2.42 -2.24
N SER A 90 1.52 -1.78 -2.76
CA SER A 90 1.35 -0.60 -3.61
C SER A 90 0.71 -0.96 -4.96
N ASN A 91 0.02 0.00 -5.57
CA ASN A 91 -0.63 -0.17 -6.88
C ASN A 91 0.32 -0.76 -7.94
N SER A 92 1.59 -0.37 -7.91
CA SER A 92 2.66 -0.83 -8.81
C SER A 92 2.93 -2.35 -8.78
N LYS A 93 2.45 -3.05 -7.75
CA LYS A 93 2.74 -4.49 -7.54
C LYS A 93 1.82 -5.44 -8.29
N PHE A 94 0.71 -4.95 -8.82
CA PHE A 94 -0.29 -5.79 -9.49
C PHE A 94 0.03 -6.06 -10.97
N GLY A 95 0.78 -5.17 -11.63
CA GLY A 95 1.22 -5.37 -13.01
C GLY A 95 1.97 -6.68 -13.27
N PRO A 96 2.99 -7.02 -12.44
CA PRO A 96 3.75 -8.27 -12.59
C PRO A 96 2.93 -9.55 -12.46
N ILE A 97 1.86 -9.54 -11.67
CA ILE A 97 0.95 -10.69 -11.54
C ILE A 97 -0.17 -10.72 -12.59
N GLY A 98 -0.09 -9.80 -13.58
CA GLY A 98 -0.96 -9.77 -14.75
C GLY A 98 -2.17 -8.85 -14.66
N ILE A 99 -2.28 -8.00 -13.63
CA ILE A 99 -3.32 -6.95 -13.53
C ILE A 99 -2.68 -5.61 -13.86
N LYS A 100 -2.41 -5.41 -15.15
CA LYS A 100 -1.63 -4.30 -15.68
C LYS A 100 -2.35 -2.95 -15.54
N GLU A 101 -3.65 -2.98 -15.41
CA GLU A 101 -4.54 -1.82 -15.27
C GLU A 101 -4.18 -0.99 -14.03
N PHE A 102 -3.71 -1.60 -12.95
CA PHE A 102 -3.25 -0.87 -11.77
C PHE A 102 -2.04 0.03 -12.01
N GLU A 103 -1.26 -0.24 -13.07
CA GLU A 103 -0.15 0.64 -13.43
C GLU A 103 -0.60 2.02 -13.96
N VAL A 104 -1.92 2.25 -14.15
CA VAL A 104 -2.48 3.58 -14.46
C VAL A 104 -2.15 4.59 -13.35
N PHE A 105 -2.09 4.16 -12.09
CA PHE A 105 -1.71 5.01 -10.96
C PHE A 105 -0.23 5.43 -10.98
N ASP A 106 0.61 4.72 -11.74
CA ASP A 106 2.02 5.03 -11.89
C ASP A 106 2.32 6.04 -13.01
N LEU A 107 1.32 6.40 -13.82
CA LEU A 107 1.51 7.38 -14.89
C LEU A 107 1.96 8.72 -14.29
N PRO A 108 2.99 9.36 -14.88
CA PRO A 108 3.54 10.58 -14.31
C PRO A 108 2.54 11.72 -14.35
N TYR A 109 2.42 12.45 -13.23
CA TYR A 109 1.54 13.62 -13.08
C TYR A 109 0.04 13.39 -13.37
N ILE A 110 -0.43 12.13 -13.40
CA ILE A 110 -1.83 11.81 -13.71
C ILE A 110 -2.79 12.28 -12.60
N LEU A 111 -2.30 12.35 -11.37
CA LEU A 111 -3.09 12.78 -10.21
C LEU A 111 -2.73 14.22 -9.82
N PRO A 112 -3.71 15.14 -9.73
CA PRO A 112 -3.47 16.50 -9.28
C PRO A 112 -3.34 16.63 -7.76
N ASP A 113 -4.14 15.87 -7.01
CA ASP A 113 -4.24 15.93 -5.55
C ASP A 113 -4.90 14.67 -4.96
N LEU A 114 -4.82 14.52 -3.63
CA LEU A 114 -5.42 13.38 -2.92
C LEU A 114 -6.96 13.41 -2.91
N LYS A 115 -7.58 14.58 -3.00
CA LYS A 115 -9.05 14.70 -3.06
C LYS A 115 -9.58 14.09 -4.34
N THR A 116 -8.96 14.44 -5.46
CA THR A 116 -9.29 13.86 -6.77
C THR A 116 -9.02 12.36 -6.82
N LEU A 117 -7.89 11.91 -6.27
CA LEU A 117 -7.60 10.48 -6.14
C LEU A 117 -8.73 9.74 -5.40
N ARG A 118 -9.14 10.23 -4.23
CA ARG A 118 -10.20 9.60 -3.42
C ARG A 118 -11.55 9.57 -4.15
N LYS A 119 -11.85 10.59 -4.96
CA LYS A 119 -13.02 10.57 -5.83
C LYS A 119 -12.92 9.43 -6.85
N VAL A 120 -11.77 9.25 -7.49
CA VAL A 120 -11.55 8.18 -8.48
C VAL A 120 -11.62 6.79 -7.81
N THR A 121 -10.87 6.59 -6.73
CA THR A 121 -10.79 5.29 -6.04
C THR A 121 -12.09 4.91 -5.32
N GLY A 122 -12.84 5.88 -4.83
CA GLY A 122 -14.17 5.67 -4.22
C GLY A 122 -15.31 5.60 -5.23
N GLY A 123 -15.05 5.86 -6.52
CA GLY A 123 -16.01 5.85 -7.61
C GLY A 123 -16.09 4.52 -8.38
N PRO A 124 -16.89 4.49 -9.45
CA PRO A 124 -17.08 3.29 -10.28
C PRO A 124 -15.77 2.75 -10.86
N LEU A 125 -14.83 3.62 -11.26
CA LEU A 125 -13.53 3.21 -11.81
C LEU A 125 -12.72 2.44 -10.77
N GLY A 126 -12.59 2.97 -9.56
CA GLY A 126 -11.90 2.28 -8.47
C GLY A 126 -12.54 0.93 -8.12
N GLY A 127 -13.88 0.86 -8.10
CA GLY A 127 -14.60 -0.39 -7.87
C GLY A 127 -14.33 -1.44 -8.94
N ARG A 128 -14.28 -1.05 -10.23
CA ARG A 128 -13.93 -1.96 -11.32
C ARG A 128 -12.51 -2.48 -11.22
N LEU A 129 -11.55 -1.62 -10.86
CA LEU A 129 -10.17 -2.05 -10.67
C LEU A 129 -10.04 -3.06 -9.53
N LEU A 130 -10.69 -2.84 -8.38
CA LEU A 130 -10.71 -3.82 -7.28
C LEU A 130 -11.28 -5.17 -7.74
N LYS A 131 -12.30 -5.16 -8.59
CA LYS A 131 -12.94 -6.38 -9.09
C LYS A 131 -12.02 -7.23 -9.97
N LEU A 132 -11.03 -6.64 -10.64
CA LEU A 132 -10.04 -7.38 -11.43
C LEU A 132 -9.23 -8.36 -10.58
N LEU A 133 -9.05 -8.06 -9.29
CA LEU A 133 -8.30 -8.88 -8.34
C LEU A 133 -8.91 -10.26 -8.13
N ASP A 134 -10.22 -10.40 -8.30
CA ASP A 134 -10.94 -11.67 -8.17
C ASP A 134 -10.36 -12.75 -9.11
N SER A 135 -9.94 -12.35 -10.31
CA SER A 135 -9.33 -13.25 -11.31
C SER A 135 -8.00 -13.85 -10.87
N LYS A 136 -7.40 -13.28 -9.82
CA LYS A 136 -6.13 -13.70 -9.25
C LYS A 136 -6.28 -14.32 -7.85
N GLY A 137 -7.50 -14.69 -7.46
CA GLY A 137 -7.77 -15.30 -6.16
C GLY A 137 -7.65 -14.33 -4.98
N MET A 138 -7.84 -13.05 -5.22
CA MET A 138 -7.79 -11.98 -4.22
C MET A 138 -9.09 -11.19 -4.23
N THR A 139 -9.52 -10.70 -3.07
CA THR A 139 -10.61 -9.72 -2.94
C THR A 139 -10.01 -8.39 -2.53
N GLY A 140 -10.26 -7.34 -3.33
CA GLY A 140 -9.86 -5.98 -2.98
C GLY A 140 -10.87 -5.38 -2.01
N LEU A 141 -10.39 -4.85 -0.88
CA LEU A 141 -11.24 -4.31 0.17
C LEU A 141 -11.26 -2.79 0.23
N ALA A 142 -10.12 -2.14 -0.02
CA ALA A 142 -9.99 -0.70 0.13
C ALA A 142 -8.77 -0.14 -0.61
N TYR A 143 -8.77 1.18 -0.82
CA TYR A 143 -7.59 1.95 -1.20
C TYR A 143 -7.10 2.77 -0.01
N TRP A 144 -5.81 2.64 0.30
CA TRP A 144 -5.14 3.41 1.33
C TRP A 144 -4.15 4.38 0.73
N ASP A 145 -4.19 5.64 1.17
CA ASP A 145 -3.27 6.67 0.72
C ASP A 145 -1.90 6.54 1.40
N ASN A 146 -0.86 6.92 0.65
CA ASN A 146 0.37 7.40 1.26
C ASN A 146 0.59 8.86 0.85
N GLY A 147 1.03 9.12 -0.38
CA GLY A 147 1.26 10.49 -0.82
C GLY A 147 1.97 10.59 -2.17
N PHE A 148 2.37 11.82 -2.49
CA PHE A 148 3.15 12.10 -3.70
C PHE A 148 4.63 11.77 -3.50
N LYS A 149 5.24 11.27 -4.58
CA LYS A 149 6.63 10.83 -4.59
C LYS A 149 7.57 12.01 -4.85
N GLN A 150 8.71 11.94 -4.18
CA GLN A 150 9.83 12.84 -4.32
C GLN A 150 11.04 12.07 -4.85
N MET A 151 11.91 12.71 -5.59
CA MET A 151 13.14 12.12 -6.11
C MET A 151 14.31 12.39 -5.16
N SER A 152 15.15 11.39 -4.86
CA SER A 152 16.37 11.61 -4.09
C SER A 152 17.59 11.04 -4.76
N ALA A 153 18.73 11.70 -4.58
CA ALA A 153 20.06 11.25 -5.07
C ALA A 153 21.19 11.96 -4.33
N ASN A 154 22.44 11.50 -4.56
CA ASN A 154 23.65 12.22 -4.10
C ASN A 154 24.09 13.32 -5.07
N LYS A 155 23.27 13.59 -6.09
CA LYS A 155 23.40 14.68 -7.07
C LYS A 155 22.11 15.50 -7.07
N LYS A 156 22.18 16.80 -7.36
CA LYS A 156 20.99 17.65 -7.54
C LYS A 156 20.21 17.18 -8.78
N LEU A 157 18.91 17.02 -8.64
CA LEU A 157 17.99 16.60 -9.69
C LEU A 157 16.99 17.73 -9.94
N ILE A 158 17.35 18.69 -10.79
CA ILE A 158 16.53 19.88 -11.07
C ILE A 158 16.14 20.01 -12.55
N ALA A 159 16.68 19.16 -13.40
CA ALA A 159 16.37 19.10 -14.82
C ALA A 159 16.35 17.65 -15.31
N PRO A 160 15.63 17.30 -16.41
CA PRO A 160 15.60 15.95 -16.95
C PRO A 160 16.99 15.38 -17.26
N ALA A 161 17.91 16.20 -17.73
CA ALA A 161 19.29 15.78 -18.05
C ALA A 161 20.10 15.30 -16.83
N ASP A 162 19.69 15.70 -15.62
CA ASP A 162 20.38 15.31 -14.38
C ASP A 162 20.23 13.81 -14.06
N TYR A 163 19.23 13.17 -14.62
CA TYR A 163 18.92 11.74 -14.39
C TYR A 163 19.77 10.81 -15.27
N LYS A 164 20.35 11.34 -16.36
CA LYS A 164 21.06 10.54 -17.36
C LYS A 164 22.17 9.69 -16.73
N GLY A 165 22.07 8.38 -16.97
CA GLY A 165 23.04 7.38 -16.53
C GLY A 165 22.95 6.99 -15.05
N LEU A 166 22.09 7.64 -14.24
CA LEU A 166 21.92 7.29 -12.84
C LEU A 166 21.13 5.98 -12.71
N LYS A 167 21.58 5.11 -11.83
CA LYS A 167 20.84 3.91 -11.43
C LYS A 167 19.77 4.30 -10.40
N PHE A 168 18.51 4.20 -10.81
CA PHE A 168 17.40 4.56 -9.95
C PHE A 168 16.64 3.34 -9.47
N ARG A 169 16.50 3.18 -8.16
CA ARG A 169 15.59 2.18 -7.60
C ARG A 169 14.16 2.54 -7.91
N ILE A 170 13.41 1.56 -8.40
CA ILE A 170 11.97 1.65 -8.64
C ILE A 170 11.23 0.45 -8.05
N GLN A 171 9.91 0.57 -7.96
CA GLN A 171 9.00 -0.54 -7.69
C GLN A 171 8.80 -1.40 -8.95
N SER A 172 8.15 -2.55 -8.82
CA SER A 172 7.93 -3.51 -9.91
C SER A 172 6.81 -3.05 -10.85
N SER A 173 7.06 -2.03 -11.68
CA SER A 173 6.09 -1.50 -12.65
C SER A 173 6.78 -1.16 -13.96
N LYS A 174 6.17 -1.58 -15.07
CA LYS A 174 6.68 -1.24 -16.42
C LYS A 174 6.47 0.24 -16.75
N VAL A 175 5.47 0.87 -16.17
CA VAL A 175 5.27 2.32 -16.29
C VAL A 175 6.39 3.08 -15.60
N LEU A 176 6.80 2.67 -14.40
CA LEU A 176 7.95 3.27 -13.72
C LEU A 176 9.27 3.01 -14.48
N GLU A 177 9.47 1.81 -15.03
CA GLU A 177 10.62 1.54 -15.89
C GLU A 177 10.68 2.50 -17.09
N ALA A 178 9.52 2.72 -17.76
CA ALA A 178 9.42 3.64 -18.88
C ALA A 178 9.75 5.08 -18.46
N GLN A 179 9.24 5.56 -17.33
CA GLN A 179 9.52 6.90 -16.82
C GLN A 179 11.03 7.15 -16.66
N PHE A 180 11.71 6.26 -15.96
CA PHE A 180 13.13 6.45 -15.68
C PHE A 180 14.00 6.28 -16.94
N ARG A 181 13.63 5.36 -17.86
CA ARG A 181 14.29 5.28 -19.17
C ARG A 181 14.11 6.55 -20.00
N THR A 182 12.91 7.12 -20.00
CA THR A 182 12.61 8.37 -20.72
C THR A 182 13.44 9.54 -20.21
N LEU A 183 13.80 9.55 -18.91
CA LEU A 183 14.74 10.51 -18.33
C LEU A 183 16.21 10.14 -18.58
N GLY A 184 16.50 9.02 -19.27
CA GLY A 184 17.85 8.54 -19.51
C GLY A 184 18.50 7.87 -18.29
N ALA A 185 17.76 7.60 -17.24
CA ALA A 185 18.21 6.85 -16.08
C ALA A 185 18.16 5.33 -16.34
N ILE A 186 18.79 4.57 -15.46
CA ILE A 186 18.85 3.10 -15.48
C ILE A 186 17.97 2.58 -14.33
N PRO A 187 16.70 2.18 -14.60
CA PRO A 187 15.80 1.70 -13.56
C PRO A 187 16.27 0.36 -13.00
N GLN A 188 16.23 0.22 -11.68
CA GLN A 188 16.59 -0.98 -10.94
C GLN A 188 15.41 -1.42 -10.05
N VAL A 189 14.76 -2.51 -10.41
CA VAL A 189 13.66 -3.08 -9.60
C VAL A 189 14.25 -3.78 -8.38
N MET A 190 13.89 -3.29 -7.19
CA MET A 190 14.44 -3.78 -5.93
C MET A 190 13.37 -3.78 -4.83
N ALA A 191 13.43 -4.78 -3.93
CA ALA A 191 12.55 -4.84 -2.78
C ALA A 191 12.73 -3.61 -1.86
N PHE A 192 11.63 -3.14 -1.25
CA PHE A 192 11.65 -1.92 -0.44
C PHE A 192 12.62 -2.01 0.75
N SER A 193 12.69 -3.16 1.40
CA SER A 193 13.59 -3.43 2.53
C SER A 193 15.09 -3.39 2.16
N GLU A 194 15.44 -3.42 0.87
CA GLU A 194 16.82 -3.41 0.38
C GLU A 194 17.31 -2.00 0.01
N VAL A 195 16.38 -1.03 -0.08
CA VAL A 195 16.68 0.29 -0.68
C VAL A 195 17.69 1.08 0.12
N TYR A 196 17.55 1.16 1.45
CA TYR A 196 18.49 1.90 2.29
C TYR A 196 19.95 1.42 2.08
N GLN A 197 20.14 0.10 2.16
CA GLN A 197 21.46 -0.50 1.97
C GLN A 197 22.02 -0.28 0.56
N ALA A 198 21.16 -0.37 -0.47
CA ALA A 198 21.57 -0.16 -1.85
C ALA A 198 21.96 1.30 -2.12
N LEU A 199 21.28 2.27 -1.51
CA LEU A 199 21.65 3.69 -1.54
C LEU A 199 22.95 3.95 -0.79
N GLN A 200 23.12 3.35 0.39
CA GLN A 200 24.30 3.52 1.23
C GLN A 200 25.56 2.99 0.56
N THR A 201 25.47 1.86 -0.14
CA THR A 201 26.60 1.20 -0.80
C THR A 201 26.81 1.65 -2.25
N GLY A 202 25.92 2.50 -2.79
CA GLY A 202 26.00 2.97 -4.18
C GLY A 202 25.62 1.94 -5.23
N VAL A 203 24.92 0.86 -4.86
CA VAL A 203 24.32 -0.09 -5.83
C VAL A 203 23.31 0.64 -6.70
N VAL A 204 22.58 1.59 -6.11
CA VAL A 204 21.76 2.57 -6.81
C VAL A 204 22.14 3.98 -6.39
N ASP A 205 22.01 4.95 -7.30
CA ASP A 205 22.37 6.35 -7.10
C ASP A 205 21.23 7.15 -6.47
N GLY A 206 19.98 6.72 -6.71
CA GLY A 206 18.79 7.42 -6.27
C GLY A 206 17.56 6.52 -6.19
N GLN A 207 16.48 7.10 -5.67
CA GLN A 207 15.17 6.46 -5.54
C GLN A 207 14.05 7.51 -5.58
N GLU A 208 12.81 7.05 -5.71
CA GLU A 208 11.61 7.85 -5.55
C GLU A 208 10.75 7.31 -4.40
N ASN A 209 10.22 8.19 -3.58
CA ASN A 209 9.28 7.80 -2.51
C ASN A 209 8.55 9.01 -1.91
N THR A 210 7.56 8.74 -1.07
CA THR A 210 6.85 9.73 -0.26
C THR A 210 7.72 10.18 0.92
N TRP A 211 7.43 11.35 1.47
CA TRP A 211 8.18 11.89 2.61
C TRP A 211 8.16 10.95 3.82
N SER A 212 7.00 10.37 4.15
CA SER A 212 6.85 9.44 5.27
C SER A 212 7.74 8.20 5.12
N ASN A 213 7.80 7.61 3.93
CA ASN A 213 8.65 6.47 3.66
C ASN A 213 10.15 6.83 3.64
N ILE A 214 10.51 7.98 3.08
CA ILE A 214 11.91 8.48 3.10
C ILE A 214 12.40 8.67 4.52
N TYR A 215 11.56 9.24 5.39
CA TYR A 215 11.90 9.50 6.79
C TYR A 215 12.00 8.21 7.60
N THR A 216 10.94 7.40 7.62
CA THR A 216 10.85 6.20 8.47
C THR A 216 11.84 5.11 8.06
N GLN A 217 12.22 5.04 6.78
CA GLN A 217 13.28 4.14 6.28
C GLN A 217 14.67 4.80 6.27
N LYS A 218 14.81 6.00 6.85
CA LYS A 218 16.06 6.73 7.00
C LYS A 218 16.82 7.02 5.69
N MET A 219 16.14 6.98 4.55
CA MET A 219 16.77 7.19 3.24
C MET A 219 17.42 8.58 3.14
N HIS A 220 16.89 9.58 3.86
CA HIS A 220 17.45 10.91 3.98
C HIS A 220 18.85 10.93 4.65
N GLU A 221 19.25 9.87 5.33
CA GLU A 221 20.60 9.78 5.93
C GLU A 221 21.68 9.41 4.93
N VAL A 222 21.31 8.82 3.80
CA VAL A 222 22.18 8.29 2.76
C VAL A 222 21.97 8.96 1.40
N GLN A 223 21.16 10.02 1.33
CA GLN A 223 20.88 10.81 0.12
C GLN A 223 21.09 12.29 0.40
N LYS A 224 22.04 12.93 -0.29
CA LYS A 224 22.40 14.35 -0.07
C LYS A 224 21.30 15.32 -0.47
N TYR A 225 20.49 14.97 -1.49
CA TYR A 225 19.47 15.84 -2.05
C TYR A 225 18.16 15.10 -2.19
N ILE A 226 17.07 15.78 -1.84
CA ILE A 226 15.70 15.32 -2.11
C ILE A 226 15.00 16.47 -2.84
N THR A 227 14.56 16.21 -4.07
CA THR A 227 13.84 17.18 -4.88
C THR A 227 12.35 16.97 -4.76
N THR A 228 11.61 18.01 -4.38
CA THR A 228 10.16 18.02 -4.34
C THR A 228 9.63 18.05 -5.77
N THR A 229 9.26 16.88 -6.29
CA THR A 229 8.81 16.70 -7.67
C THR A 229 7.33 16.40 -7.80
N ASN A 230 6.71 15.78 -6.81
CA ASN A 230 5.30 15.35 -6.83
C ASN A 230 4.89 14.67 -8.16
N HIS A 231 5.85 14.04 -8.84
CA HIS A 231 5.71 13.49 -10.19
C HIS A 231 4.85 12.24 -10.27
N GLY A 232 4.65 11.56 -9.16
CA GLY A 232 3.90 10.31 -9.07
C GLY A 232 3.27 10.14 -7.70
N TYR A 233 2.52 9.07 -7.54
CA TYR A 233 1.77 8.77 -6.34
C TYR A 233 2.11 7.38 -5.81
N ILE A 234 2.10 7.22 -4.49
CA ILE A 234 2.07 5.91 -3.83
C ILE A 234 0.76 5.80 -3.05
N GLY A 235 -0.01 4.80 -3.42
CA GLY A 235 -1.15 4.30 -2.67
C GLY A 235 -1.11 2.79 -2.62
N TYR A 236 -1.99 2.25 -1.83
CA TYR A 236 -2.05 0.83 -1.55
C TYR A 236 -3.44 0.29 -1.82
N VAL A 237 -3.51 -0.99 -2.19
CA VAL A 237 -4.76 -1.73 -2.23
C VAL A 237 -4.74 -2.74 -1.10
N VAL A 238 -5.69 -2.64 -0.19
CA VAL A 238 -5.88 -3.69 0.82
C VAL A 238 -6.53 -4.87 0.15
N VAL A 239 -5.85 -6.00 0.18
CA VAL A 239 -6.28 -7.25 -0.43
C VAL A 239 -6.34 -8.38 0.59
N VAL A 240 -7.30 -9.27 0.41
CA VAL A 240 -7.43 -10.49 1.21
C VAL A 240 -7.45 -11.69 0.27
N ASN A 241 -6.92 -12.84 0.74
CA ASN A 241 -7.06 -14.11 0.02
C ASN A 241 -8.54 -14.41 -0.19
N LYS A 242 -8.96 -14.59 -1.45
CA LYS A 242 -10.38 -14.74 -1.80
C LYS A 242 -11.01 -15.97 -1.17
N LYS A 243 -10.32 -17.12 -1.19
CA LYS A 243 -10.84 -18.35 -0.60
C LYS A 243 -11.04 -18.21 0.91
N PHE A 244 -10.10 -17.57 1.60
CA PHE A 244 -10.23 -17.27 3.03
C PHE A 244 -11.42 -16.35 3.30
N TRP A 245 -11.55 -15.26 2.54
CA TRP A 245 -12.62 -14.26 2.70
C TRP A 245 -14.00 -14.84 2.47
N ASP A 246 -14.17 -15.59 1.39
CA ASP A 246 -15.44 -16.24 1.03
C ASP A 246 -15.81 -17.35 2.01
N GLY A 247 -14.85 -17.96 2.68
CA GLY A 247 -15.06 -18.99 3.71
C GLY A 247 -15.42 -18.46 5.10
N LEU A 248 -15.35 -17.14 5.32
CA LEU A 248 -15.74 -16.53 6.59
C LEU A 248 -17.26 -16.57 6.79
N PRO A 249 -17.74 -16.76 8.04
CA PRO A 249 -19.14 -16.53 8.37
C PRO A 249 -19.59 -15.13 7.94
N ALA A 250 -20.83 -14.98 7.50
CA ALA A 250 -21.32 -13.71 6.96
C ALA A 250 -21.26 -12.58 7.99
N ASP A 251 -21.65 -12.84 9.25
CA ASP A 251 -21.58 -11.89 10.35
C ASP A 251 -20.14 -11.41 10.61
N ILE A 252 -19.17 -12.31 10.59
CA ILE A 252 -17.74 -11.95 10.74
C ILE A 252 -17.26 -11.10 9.57
N ARG A 253 -17.62 -11.46 8.34
CA ARG A 253 -17.24 -10.71 7.13
C ARG A 253 -17.83 -9.30 7.13
N ASP A 254 -19.06 -9.14 7.59
CA ASP A 254 -19.71 -7.83 7.70
C ASP A 254 -19.01 -6.93 8.73
N GLU A 255 -18.66 -7.47 9.91
CA GLU A 255 -17.90 -6.72 10.93
C GLU A 255 -16.48 -6.39 10.48
N LEU A 256 -15.81 -7.28 9.76
CA LEU A 256 -14.50 -6.99 9.17
C LEU A 256 -14.58 -5.93 8.08
N SER A 257 -15.63 -5.93 7.27
CA SER A 257 -15.89 -4.90 6.25
C SER A 257 -16.10 -3.53 6.87
N LYS A 258 -16.87 -3.47 7.97
CA LYS A 258 -17.07 -2.26 8.77
C LYS A 258 -15.74 -1.77 9.36
N ALA A 259 -14.97 -2.65 9.99
CA ALA A 259 -13.67 -2.33 10.55
C ALA A 259 -12.69 -1.79 9.47
N MET A 260 -12.71 -2.40 8.28
CA MET A 260 -11.88 -1.96 7.16
C MET A 260 -12.28 -0.56 6.67
N LYS A 261 -13.57 -0.28 6.57
CA LYS A 261 -14.06 1.05 6.19
C LYS A 261 -13.54 2.13 7.14
N GLU A 262 -13.73 1.93 8.45
CA GLU A 262 -13.29 2.91 9.45
C GLU A 262 -11.76 3.05 9.54
N ALA A 263 -11.02 1.93 9.42
CA ALA A 263 -9.56 1.97 9.34
C ALA A 263 -9.06 2.71 8.09
N THR A 264 -9.78 2.59 6.96
CA THR A 264 -9.50 3.31 5.72
C THR A 264 -9.72 4.81 5.89
N GLU A 265 -10.85 5.21 6.46
CA GLU A 265 -11.16 6.62 6.75
C GLU A 265 -10.09 7.22 7.68
N PHE A 266 -9.74 6.50 8.74
CA PHE A 266 -8.67 6.90 9.66
C PHE A 266 -7.32 7.07 8.95
N GLY A 267 -6.82 6.04 8.26
CA GLY A 267 -5.52 6.07 7.58
C GLY A 267 -5.43 7.18 6.53
N ASN A 268 -6.46 7.30 5.69
CA ASN A 268 -6.52 8.30 4.64
C ASN A 268 -6.62 9.73 5.18
N SER A 269 -7.24 9.93 6.35
CA SER A 269 -7.29 11.24 7.00
C SER A 269 -5.92 11.70 7.52
N GLN A 270 -5.02 10.78 7.85
CA GLN A 270 -3.70 11.07 8.41
C GLN A 270 -2.62 11.27 7.33
N SER A 271 -2.80 10.73 6.11
CA SER A 271 -1.74 10.59 5.13
C SER A 271 -1.03 11.90 4.75
N ALA A 272 -1.78 12.99 4.54
CA ALA A 272 -1.20 14.30 4.20
C ALA A 272 -0.35 14.84 5.36
N ARG A 273 -0.91 14.88 6.58
CA ARG A 273 -0.21 15.37 7.78
C ARG A 273 1.06 14.56 8.07
N GLU A 274 1.00 13.25 7.96
CA GLU A 274 2.17 12.39 8.21
C GLU A 274 3.30 12.66 7.21
N ASN A 275 2.99 13.01 5.98
CA ASN A 275 4.00 13.40 5.00
C ASN A 275 4.56 14.80 5.29
N ASP A 276 3.73 15.75 5.71
CA ASP A 276 4.18 17.09 6.11
C ASP A 276 5.09 17.02 7.35
N ASP A 277 4.68 16.26 8.37
CA ASP A 277 5.48 16.04 9.59
C ASP A 277 6.82 15.37 9.26
N ALA A 278 6.84 14.38 8.36
CA ALA A 278 8.04 13.71 7.91
C ALA A 278 8.99 14.66 7.16
N LEU A 279 8.47 15.52 6.27
CA LEU A 279 9.26 16.55 5.59
C LEU A 279 9.93 17.48 6.60
N GLU A 280 9.17 17.98 7.59
CA GLU A 280 9.73 18.85 8.62
C GLU A 280 10.77 18.12 9.51
N ALA A 281 10.53 16.84 9.81
CA ALA A 281 11.50 16.02 10.53
C ALA A 281 12.80 15.84 9.71
N ILE A 282 12.71 15.55 8.41
CA ILE A 282 13.88 15.46 7.52
C ILE A 282 14.66 16.78 7.51
N LYS A 283 13.99 17.92 7.35
CA LYS A 283 14.63 19.24 7.38
C LYS A 283 15.40 19.47 8.68
N LYS A 284 14.82 19.12 9.83
CA LYS A 284 15.45 19.25 11.15
C LYS A 284 16.70 18.41 11.32
N THR A 285 16.83 17.27 10.60
CA THR A 285 18.06 16.44 10.68
C THR A 285 19.26 17.11 10.03
N GLY A 286 19.05 18.02 9.07
CA GLY A 286 20.11 18.65 8.29
C GLY A 286 20.94 17.69 7.40
N LYS A 287 20.54 16.40 7.31
CA LYS A 287 21.30 15.38 6.56
C LYS A 287 21.06 15.44 5.05
N SER A 288 19.92 15.93 4.61
CA SER A 288 19.57 16.11 3.20
C SER A 288 19.19 17.55 2.91
N GLN A 289 19.63 18.08 1.78
CA GLN A 289 19.16 19.35 1.25
C GLN A 289 17.86 19.12 0.47
N ILE A 290 16.78 19.80 0.88
CA ILE A 290 15.52 19.78 0.14
C ILE A 290 15.59 20.80 -0.99
N LEU A 291 15.30 20.36 -2.22
CA LEU A 291 15.26 21.20 -3.41
C LEU A 291 13.80 21.35 -3.85
N THR A 292 13.41 22.57 -4.17
CA THR A 292 12.11 22.86 -4.78
C THR A 292 12.35 23.28 -6.23
N LEU A 293 11.64 22.69 -7.16
CA LEU A 293 11.72 23.05 -8.58
C LEU A 293 11.07 24.42 -8.80
N THR A 294 11.65 25.23 -9.69
CA THR A 294 10.94 26.40 -10.23
C THR A 294 9.80 25.92 -11.13
N PRO A 295 8.81 26.78 -11.46
CA PRO A 295 7.75 26.42 -12.40
C PRO A 295 8.27 25.94 -13.75
N GLU A 296 9.35 26.53 -14.26
CA GLU A 296 9.99 26.17 -15.52
C GLU A 296 10.67 24.79 -15.44
N GLN A 297 11.30 24.48 -14.30
CA GLN A 297 11.93 23.18 -14.04
C GLN A 297 10.87 22.08 -13.90
N ASP A 298 9.77 22.35 -13.17
CA ASP A 298 8.65 21.41 -13.03
C ASP A 298 8.01 21.11 -14.39
N GLU A 299 7.76 22.15 -15.19
CA GLU A 299 7.21 21.98 -16.54
C GLU A 299 8.15 21.22 -17.47
N ALA A 300 9.47 21.45 -17.36
CA ALA A 300 10.47 20.70 -18.12
C ALA A 300 10.47 19.20 -17.72
N MET A 301 10.35 18.89 -16.42
CA MET A 301 10.23 17.53 -15.94
C MET A 301 8.93 16.87 -16.44
N ARG A 302 7.82 17.58 -16.35
CA ARG A 302 6.52 17.12 -16.86
C ARG A 302 6.61 16.77 -18.34
N LYS A 303 7.08 17.70 -19.18
CA LYS A 303 7.23 17.48 -20.64
C LYS A 303 8.13 16.30 -20.97
N ALA A 304 9.24 16.13 -20.23
CA ALA A 304 10.16 15.03 -20.46
C ALA A 304 9.52 13.65 -20.17
N MET A 305 8.55 13.57 -19.28
CA MET A 305 7.88 12.31 -18.93
C MET A 305 6.62 12.01 -19.78
N MET A 306 6.09 12.97 -20.54
CA MET A 306 4.87 12.78 -21.34
C MET A 306 4.94 11.63 -22.34
N PRO A 307 6.07 11.33 -23.01
CA PRO A 307 6.15 10.21 -23.92
C PRO A 307 5.80 8.85 -23.31
N VAL A 308 5.91 8.71 -21.99
CA VAL A 308 5.54 7.49 -21.24
C VAL A 308 4.10 7.07 -21.51
N TYR A 309 3.16 8.02 -21.57
CA TYR A 309 1.73 7.72 -21.82
C TYR A 309 1.52 6.93 -23.11
N LYS A 310 2.17 7.35 -24.19
CA LYS A 310 2.11 6.66 -25.48
C LYS A 310 2.82 5.30 -25.43
N GLU A 311 3.98 5.23 -24.79
CA GLU A 311 4.77 4.00 -24.68
C GLU A 311 3.99 2.88 -23.97
N VAL A 312 3.27 3.23 -22.89
CA VAL A 312 2.58 2.23 -22.06
C VAL A 312 1.10 2.03 -22.38
N ALA A 313 0.56 2.75 -23.37
CA ALA A 313 -0.85 2.73 -23.71
C ALA A 313 -1.40 1.34 -24.02
N SER A 314 -0.64 0.53 -24.78
CA SER A 314 -1.03 -0.85 -25.11
C SER A 314 -0.99 -1.79 -23.91
N ARG A 315 -0.20 -1.45 -22.88
CA ARG A 315 -0.05 -2.24 -21.66
C ARG A 315 -1.16 -1.94 -20.66
N VAL A 316 -1.36 -0.66 -20.37
CA VAL A 316 -2.33 -0.18 -19.35
C VAL A 316 -3.75 -0.21 -19.91
N GLY A 317 -3.90 0.05 -21.22
CA GLY A 317 -5.16 0.21 -21.92
C GLY A 317 -5.50 1.68 -22.15
N GLN A 318 -5.44 2.14 -23.41
CA GLN A 318 -5.76 3.53 -23.76
C GLN A 318 -7.13 3.99 -23.22
N PRO A 319 -8.22 3.19 -23.33
CA PRO A 319 -9.52 3.59 -22.79
C PRO A 319 -9.50 3.86 -21.27
N LEU A 320 -8.73 3.09 -20.51
CA LEU A 320 -8.57 3.30 -19.07
C LEU A 320 -7.79 4.57 -18.79
N ILE A 321 -6.72 4.84 -19.54
CA ILE A 321 -5.94 6.08 -19.41
C ILE A 321 -6.83 7.29 -19.68
N ASP A 322 -7.62 7.27 -20.76
CA ASP A 322 -8.52 8.36 -21.15
C ASP A 322 -9.59 8.60 -20.07
N GLU A 323 -10.21 7.52 -19.57
CA GLU A 323 -11.18 7.60 -18.48
C GLU A 323 -10.54 8.20 -17.20
N PHE A 324 -9.34 7.74 -16.86
CA PHE A 324 -8.62 8.23 -15.68
C PHE A 324 -8.27 9.71 -15.80
N LEU A 325 -7.78 10.15 -16.97
CA LEU A 325 -7.50 11.57 -17.27
C LEU A 325 -8.77 12.41 -17.14
N LYS A 326 -9.89 11.94 -17.67
CA LYS A 326 -11.19 12.62 -17.57
C LYS A 326 -11.62 12.75 -16.09
N GLU A 327 -11.55 11.68 -15.31
CA GLU A 327 -11.92 11.68 -13.89
C GLU A 327 -11.01 12.60 -13.05
N THR A 328 -9.73 12.73 -13.43
CA THR A 328 -8.77 13.59 -12.74
C THR A 328 -8.75 15.04 -13.25
N GLY A 329 -9.54 15.35 -14.27
CA GLY A 329 -9.58 16.69 -14.88
C GLY A 329 -8.27 17.06 -15.58
N ARG A 330 -7.45 16.05 -15.95
CA ARG A 330 -6.22 16.26 -16.71
C ARG A 330 -6.54 16.17 -18.21
N SER A 331 -5.95 17.05 -19.00
CA SER A 331 -6.06 16.96 -20.45
C SER A 331 -5.28 15.77 -20.98
N PRO A 332 -5.78 15.10 -22.06
CA PRO A 332 -4.94 14.19 -22.82
C PRO A 332 -3.66 14.91 -23.22
N ILE A 333 -2.56 14.22 -23.13
CA ILE A 333 -1.26 14.77 -23.47
C ILE A 333 -1.06 14.49 -24.96
N ASN A 334 -1.21 15.51 -25.78
CA ASN A 334 -0.94 15.50 -27.22
C ASN A 334 0.56 15.50 -27.49
#